data_384b1716142c87db4a0f68d05527dba7
#
_entry.id   384b1716142c87db4a0f68d05527dba7
#
_cell.length_a   1.000
_cell.length_b   1.000
_cell.length_c   1.000
_cell.angle_alpha   90.00
_cell.angle_beta   90.00
_cell.angle_gamma   90.00
#
_symmetry.space_group_name_H-M   'P 1'
#
loop_
_entity.id
_entity.type
_entity.pdbx_description
1 polymer ?
#
loop_
_entity_poly.entity_id
_entity_poly.type
_entity_poly.pdbx_seq_one_letter_code
_entity_poly.pdbx_strand_id
1 'polypeptide(L)'
;MALEELINEYRQELNNTDMGIWKYIVQHRAEVRRSSIHELARACNVSTTTIVRFAQKLGLEGFGEFKLLLKREQAKSFEYDAHTLEGLNRFYAQTVDKVCNLNFDRASSLIYEANRIFTYSSGYVQNNVVQELKRLFFYDNILIYDVPAREEFRNLVHFLTKDDLFIIVSFSGESPAVTELGHLLKARDIPFISVTRLQDNTLASLSTVNFYISPGQFPTLR
;
A
#
# COMPACT_ATOMS: atom_id res chain seq x y z
N MET A 1 -6.56 -8.88 17.13
CA MET A 1 -5.57 -8.25 16.22
C MET A 1 -5.80 -8.83 14.84
N ALA A 2 -5.95 -8.00 13.82
CA ALA A 2 -6.09 -8.46 12.43
C ALA A 2 -4.70 -8.77 11.84
N LEU A 3 -4.62 -9.71 10.88
CA LEU A 3 -3.34 -10.05 10.24
C LEU A 3 -2.69 -8.83 9.56
N GLU A 4 -3.50 -7.92 9.01
CA GLU A 4 -3.00 -6.68 8.41
C GLU A 4 -2.36 -5.75 9.45
N GLU A 5 -2.83 -5.75 10.68
CA GLU A 5 -2.22 -4.99 11.80
C GLU A 5 -0.85 -5.55 12.13
N LEU A 6 -0.71 -6.88 12.21
CA LEU A 6 0.58 -7.53 12.44
C LEU A 6 1.57 -7.26 11.31
N ILE A 7 1.13 -7.33 10.05
CA ILE A 7 1.99 -7.00 8.90
C ILE A 7 2.49 -5.55 8.97
N ASN A 8 1.65 -4.61 9.39
CA ASN A 8 2.05 -3.21 9.55
C ASN A 8 3.03 -3.02 10.71
N GLU A 9 2.75 -3.64 11.86
CA GLU A 9 3.57 -3.56 13.06
C GLU A 9 4.99 -4.09 12.82
N TYR A 10 5.08 -5.28 12.19
CA TYR A 10 6.37 -5.94 11.92
C TYR A 10 6.94 -5.67 10.52
N ARG A 11 6.46 -4.64 9.83
CA ARG A 11 6.82 -4.34 8.44
C ARG A 11 8.34 -4.24 8.20
N GLN A 12 9.08 -3.68 9.15
CA GLN A 12 10.54 -3.51 9.03
C GLN A 12 11.32 -4.82 9.16
N GLU A 13 10.74 -5.85 9.74
CA GLU A 13 11.34 -7.19 9.89
C GLU A 13 11.06 -8.11 8.70
N LEU A 14 10.12 -7.70 7.84
CA LEU A 14 9.69 -8.48 6.68
C LEU A 14 10.56 -8.17 5.46
N ASN A 15 11.10 -9.21 4.84
CA ASN A 15 11.84 -9.12 3.58
C ASN A 15 10.94 -9.32 2.35
N ASN A 16 11.51 -9.21 1.14
CA ASN A 16 10.77 -9.36 -0.11
C ASN A 16 10.05 -10.71 -0.25
N THR A 17 10.66 -11.80 0.23
CA THR A 17 10.03 -13.12 0.24
C THR A 17 8.81 -13.14 1.15
N ASP A 18 8.91 -12.57 2.34
CA ASP A 18 7.80 -12.47 3.30
C ASP A 18 6.63 -11.65 2.70
N MET A 19 6.95 -10.55 2.02
CA MET A 19 5.94 -9.74 1.34
C MET A 19 5.32 -10.44 0.13
N GLY A 20 6.08 -11.28 -0.57
CA GLY A 20 5.56 -12.16 -1.63
C GLY A 20 4.55 -13.18 -1.09
N ILE A 21 4.86 -13.80 0.07
CA ILE A 21 3.93 -14.70 0.77
C ILE A 21 2.66 -13.94 1.16
N TRP A 22 2.80 -12.75 1.75
CA TRP A 22 1.66 -11.92 2.12
C TRP A 22 0.80 -11.51 0.92
N LYS A 23 1.41 -11.11 -0.19
CA LYS A 23 0.73 -10.80 -1.46
C LYS A 23 -0.14 -11.97 -1.93
N TYR A 24 0.43 -13.19 -1.95
CA TYR A 24 -0.32 -14.39 -2.32
C TYR A 24 -1.51 -14.62 -1.39
N ILE A 25 -1.30 -14.52 -0.07
CA ILE A 25 -2.34 -14.71 0.94
C ILE A 25 -3.48 -13.71 0.74
N VAL A 26 -3.19 -12.45 0.48
CA VAL A 26 -4.20 -11.40 0.25
C VAL A 26 -5.04 -11.70 -0.99
N GLN A 27 -4.40 -12.17 -2.06
CA GLN A 27 -5.07 -12.47 -3.33
C GLN A 27 -5.90 -13.76 -3.26
N HIS A 28 -5.50 -14.74 -2.44
CA HIS A 28 -6.08 -16.07 -2.37
C HIS A 28 -6.61 -16.44 -0.98
N ARG A 29 -7.12 -15.47 -0.20
CA ARG A 29 -7.53 -15.67 1.21
C ARG A 29 -8.46 -16.86 1.43
N ALA A 30 -9.44 -17.08 0.56
CA ALA A 30 -10.41 -18.16 0.69
C ALA A 30 -9.76 -19.55 0.50
N GLU A 31 -8.80 -19.65 -0.42
CA GLU A 31 -8.02 -20.84 -0.69
C GLU A 31 -7.04 -21.13 0.45
N VAL A 32 -6.26 -20.12 0.86
CA VAL A 32 -5.25 -20.24 1.92
C VAL A 32 -5.87 -20.66 3.26
N ARG A 33 -7.09 -20.22 3.57
CA ARG A 33 -7.81 -20.70 4.77
C ARG A 33 -8.03 -22.20 4.81
N ARG A 34 -8.15 -22.86 3.66
CA ARG A 34 -8.38 -24.31 3.54
C ARG A 34 -7.08 -25.06 3.32
N SER A 35 -6.05 -24.41 2.80
CA SER A 35 -4.79 -25.04 2.43
C SER A 35 -3.99 -25.53 3.64
N SER A 36 -3.20 -26.56 3.45
CA SER A 36 -2.12 -26.98 4.34
C SER A 36 -0.90 -26.07 4.20
N ILE A 37 0.04 -26.17 5.13
CA ILE A 37 1.32 -25.46 5.04
C ILE A 37 2.11 -25.87 3.76
N HIS A 38 2.01 -27.11 3.36
CA HIS A 38 2.68 -27.63 2.16
C HIS A 38 2.11 -27.05 0.87
N GLU A 39 0.79 -26.89 0.81
CA GLU A 39 0.10 -26.28 -0.33
C GLU A 39 0.43 -24.79 -0.43
N LEU A 40 0.39 -24.07 0.70
CA LEU A 40 0.78 -22.66 0.72
C LEU A 40 2.25 -22.46 0.33
N ALA A 41 3.15 -23.28 0.88
CA ALA A 41 4.57 -23.20 0.55
C ALA A 41 4.82 -23.44 -0.94
N ARG A 42 4.15 -24.43 -1.54
CA ARG A 42 4.21 -24.71 -2.97
C ARG A 42 3.67 -23.55 -3.80
N ALA A 43 2.53 -23.01 -3.42
CA ALA A 43 1.88 -21.90 -4.11
C ALA A 43 2.72 -20.61 -4.09
N CYS A 44 3.43 -20.38 -2.99
CA CYS A 44 4.35 -19.24 -2.85
C CYS A 44 5.77 -19.54 -3.35
N ASN A 45 6.04 -20.75 -3.85
CA ASN A 45 7.35 -21.19 -4.32
C ASN A 45 8.47 -21.08 -3.25
N VAL A 46 8.13 -21.43 -2.00
CA VAL A 46 9.03 -21.37 -0.84
C VAL A 46 9.01 -22.70 -0.05
N SER A 47 9.90 -22.85 0.92
CA SER A 47 9.87 -23.98 1.85
C SER A 47 8.80 -23.80 2.95
N THR A 48 8.33 -24.91 3.53
CA THR A 48 7.45 -24.88 4.71
C THR A 48 8.10 -24.13 5.88
N THR A 49 9.41 -24.27 6.06
CA THR A 49 10.18 -23.54 7.06
C THR A 49 10.11 -22.02 6.84
N THR A 50 10.09 -21.57 5.59
CA THR A 50 9.94 -20.14 5.25
C THR A 50 8.57 -19.64 5.68
N ILE A 51 7.50 -20.44 5.46
CA ILE A 51 6.14 -20.08 5.93
C ILE A 51 6.08 -19.99 7.47
N VAL A 52 6.73 -20.93 8.19
CA VAL A 52 6.79 -20.86 9.66
C VAL A 52 7.52 -19.62 10.13
N ARG A 53 8.68 -19.31 9.53
CA ARG A 53 9.46 -18.11 9.87
C ARG A 53 8.70 -16.81 9.57
N PHE A 54 7.96 -16.79 8.46
CA PHE A 54 7.08 -15.67 8.15
C PHE A 54 6.06 -15.43 9.27
N ALA A 55 5.36 -16.49 9.74
CA ALA A 55 4.42 -16.38 10.86
C ALA A 55 5.12 -15.92 12.16
N GLN A 56 6.31 -16.44 12.44
CA GLN A 56 7.10 -16.08 13.63
C GLN A 56 7.55 -14.62 13.61
N LYS A 57 7.92 -14.08 12.46
CA LYS A 57 8.24 -12.65 12.30
C LYS A 57 7.06 -11.73 12.57
N LEU A 58 5.84 -12.25 12.48
CA LEU A 58 4.61 -11.53 12.86
C LEU A 58 4.27 -11.70 14.34
N GLY A 59 5.20 -12.21 15.17
CA GLY A 59 5.00 -12.45 16.59
C GLY A 59 4.13 -13.65 16.90
N LEU A 60 3.87 -14.55 15.93
CA LEU A 60 3.04 -15.74 16.09
C LEU A 60 3.88 -16.98 16.39
N GLU A 61 3.33 -17.96 17.10
CA GLU A 61 4.01 -19.23 17.38
C GLU A 61 4.35 -20.03 16.11
N GLY A 62 3.56 -19.84 15.02
CA GLY A 62 3.78 -20.49 13.73
C GLY A 62 2.56 -20.49 12.83
N PHE A 63 2.59 -21.36 11.81
CA PHE A 63 1.53 -21.44 10.79
C PHE A 63 0.15 -21.80 11.35
N GLY A 64 0.09 -22.60 12.43
CA GLY A 64 -1.18 -22.99 13.06
C GLY A 64 -1.92 -21.77 13.60
N GLU A 65 -1.25 -20.91 14.35
CA GLU A 65 -1.80 -19.68 14.89
C GLU A 65 -2.12 -18.67 13.78
N PHE A 66 -1.23 -18.54 12.80
CA PHE A 66 -1.48 -17.72 11.62
C PHE A 66 -2.78 -18.13 10.91
N LYS A 67 -2.98 -19.42 10.71
CA LYS A 67 -4.18 -19.97 10.07
C LYS A 67 -5.43 -19.77 10.92
N LEU A 68 -5.30 -19.84 12.25
CA LEU A 68 -6.41 -19.55 13.17
C LEU A 68 -6.85 -18.09 13.07
N LEU A 69 -5.90 -17.14 13.03
CA LEU A 69 -6.20 -15.73 12.83
C LEU A 69 -6.87 -15.48 11.49
N LEU A 70 -6.37 -16.10 10.40
CA LEU A 70 -6.96 -15.99 9.07
C LEU A 70 -8.41 -16.54 9.00
N LYS A 71 -8.73 -17.56 9.80
CA LYS A 71 -10.10 -18.08 9.95
C LYS A 71 -10.98 -17.15 10.79
N ARG A 72 -10.44 -16.58 11.87
CA ARG A 72 -11.16 -15.65 12.76
C ARG A 72 -11.51 -14.35 12.03
N GLU A 73 -10.67 -13.88 11.12
CA GLU A 73 -10.99 -12.72 10.29
C GLU A 73 -12.27 -12.93 9.46
N GLN A 74 -12.53 -14.15 8.99
CA GLN A 74 -13.78 -14.45 8.30
C GLN A 74 -15.00 -14.40 9.23
N ALA A 75 -14.88 -14.91 10.46
CA ALA A 75 -15.96 -14.83 11.43
C ALA A 75 -16.28 -13.37 11.79
N LYS A 76 -15.24 -12.53 11.99
CA LYS A 76 -15.42 -11.10 12.23
C LYS A 76 -15.98 -10.33 11.04
N SER A 77 -15.69 -10.74 9.78
CA SER A 77 -16.25 -10.08 8.59
C SER A 77 -17.76 -10.33 8.42
N PHE A 78 -18.32 -11.35 9.10
CA PHE A 78 -19.76 -11.58 9.14
C PHE A 78 -20.49 -10.84 10.29
N GLU A 79 -19.73 -10.39 11.31
CA GLU A 79 -20.29 -9.56 12.40
C GLU A 79 -20.27 -8.06 12.11
N TYR A 80 -19.63 -7.64 11.01
CA TYR A 80 -19.70 -6.26 10.55
C TYR A 80 -21.05 -6.03 9.90
N ASP A 81 -22.00 -5.55 10.68
CA ASP A 81 -23.15 -4.86 10.16
C ASP A 81 -22.67 -3.53 9.53
N ALA A 82 -22.26 -3.61 8.27
CA ALA A 82 -21.70 -2.48 7.51
C ALA A 82 -22.70 -1.31 7.36
N HIS A 83 -23.92 -1.51 7.82
CA HIS A 83 -24.99 -0.52 7.78
C HIS A 83 -25.11 0.27 9.09
N THR A 84 -24.38 -0.09 10.14
CA THR A 84 -24.47 0.68 11.38
C THR A 84 -23.44 1.81 11.41
N LEU A 85 -23.87 2.98 11.84
CA LEU A 85 -22.98 4.14 12.10
C LEU A 85 -21.82 3.78 13.02
N GLU A 86 -22.02 2.83 13.94
CA GLU A 86 -20.99 2.33 14.83
C GLU A 86 -19.87 1.57 14.10
N GLY A 87 -20.21 0.80 13.08
CA GLY A 87 -19.21 0.11 12.24
C GLY A 87 -18.33 1.11 11.49
N LEU A 88 -18.95 2.14 10.92
CA LEU A 88 -18.23 3.22 10.26
C LEU A 88 -17.35 4.01 11.22
N ASN A 89 -17.86 4.37 12.40
CA ASN A 89 -17.10 5.10 13.41
C ASN A 89 -15.87 4.31 13.86
N ARG A 90 -16.01 3.01 14.11
CA ARG A 90 -14.87 2.14 14.45
C ARG A 90 -13.85 2.08 13.32
N PHE A 91 -14.29 1.93 12.09
CA PHE A 91 -13.40 1.90 10.92
C PHE A 91 -12.61 3.21 10.79
N TYR A 92 -13.28 4.37 10.90
CA TYR A 92 -12.60 5.65 10.84
C TYR A 92 -11.64 5.86 12.01
N ALA A 93 -12.04 5.51 13.23
CA ALA A 93 -11.18 5.61 14.40
C ALA A 93 -9.89 4.78 14.24
N GLN A 94 -10.01 3.53 13.78
CA GLN A 94 -8.85 2.67 13.51
C GLN A 94 -7.98 3.20 12.37
N THR A 95 -8.58 3.81 11.36
CA THR A 95 -7.83 4.39 10.24
C THR A 95 -7.04 5.62 10.70
N VAL A 96 -7.65 6.49 11.49
CA VAL A 96 -6.99 7.66 12.08
C VAL A 96 -5.83 7.23 12.96
N ASP A 97 -6.04 6.25 13.85
CA ASP A 97 -4.98 5.73 14.71
C ASP A 97 -3.77 5.21 13.90
N LYS A 98 -4.02 4.44 12.84
CA LYS A 98 -2.96 3.96 11.94
C LYS A 98 -2.21 5.12 11.28
N VAL A 99 -2.91 6.14 10.80
CA VAL A 99 -2.29 7.30 10.14
C VAL A 99 -1.47 8.11 11.13
N CYS A 100 -1.94 8.30 12.36
CA CYS A 100 -1.21 9.03 13.40
C CYS A 100 0.12 8.36 13.79
N ASN A 101 0.26 7.06 13.58
CA ASN A 101 1.48 6.29 13.84
C ASN A 101 2.44 6.21 12.64
N LEU A 102 2.12 6.83 11.49
CA LEU A 102 3.03 6.91 10.36
C LEU A 102 4.10 8.00 10.59
N ASN A 103 5.32 7.72 10.17
CA ASN A 103 6.37 8.73 10.12
C ASN A 103 6.31 9.47 8.79
N PHE A 104 6.05 10.78 8.85
CA PHE A 104 5.96 11.66 7.69
C PHE A 104 7.21 12.50 7.46
N ASP A 105 8.22 12.46 8.33
CA ASP A 105 9.38 13.37 8.30
C ASP A 105 10.05 13.41 6.93
N ARG A 106 10.37 12.23 6.38
CA ARG A 106 11.04 12.16 5.09
C ARG A 106 10.17 12.67 3.93
N ALA A 107 8.87 12.38 3.94
CA ALA A 107 7.94 12.85 2.92
C ALA A 107 7.76 14.37 3.02
N SER A 108 7.66 14.90 4.23
CA SER A 108 7.56 16.33 4.48
C SER A 108 8.81 17.07 3.98
N SER A 109 10.01 16.57 4.31
CA SER A 109 11.25 17.16 3.79
C SER A 109 11.27 17.20 2.27
N LEU A 110 10.91 16.09 1.60
CA LEU A 110 10.86 16.04 0.13
C LEU A 110 9.88 17.06 -0.46
N ILE A 111 8.72 17.28 0.18
CA ILE A 111 7.71 18.23 -0.28
C ILE A 111 8.22 19.68 -0.13
N TYR A 112 8.83 20.03 1.00
CA TYR A 112 9.31 21.39 1.25
C TYR A 112 10.59 21.75 0.49
N GLU A 113 11.43 20.77 0.16
CA GLU A 113 12.68 20.97 -0.58
C GLU A 113 12.47 20.97 -2.10
N ALA A 114 11.34 20.49 -2.59
CA ALA A 114 11.08 20.35 -4.02
C ALA A 114 10.88 21.70 -4.72
N ASN A 115 11.52 21.89 -5.87
CA ASN A 115 11.29 23.05 -6.73
C ASN A 115 9.90 23.02 -7.38
N ARG A 116 9.48 21.83 -7.84
CA ARG A 116 8.15 21.57 -8.44
C ARG A 116 7.65 20.23 -7.97
N ILE A 117 6.35 20.14 -7.76
CA ILE A 117 5.71 18.91 -7.34
C ILE A 117 4.71 18.50 -8.41
N PHE A 118 4.81 17.27 -8.86
CA PHE A 118 3.92 16.67 -9.85
C PHE A 118 3.13 15.52 -9.24
N THR A 119 1.93 15.29 -9.75
CA THR A 119 1.12 14.13 -9.35
C THR A 119 0.72 13.29 -10.52
N TYR A 120 0.63 11.98 -10.26
CA TYR A 120 0.05 11.00 -11.18
C TYR A 120 -0.84 10.03 -10.40
N SER A 121 -1.98 9.67 -10.96
CA SER A 121 -2.92 8.73 -10.36
C SER A 121 -3.34 7.64 -11.34
N SER A 122 -3.48 6.40 -10.86
CA SER A 122 -3.76 5.25 -11.73
C SER A 122 -5.24 4.98 -12.00
N GLY A 123 -6.15 5.84 -11.55
CA GLY A 123 -7.58 5.64 -11.72
C GLY A 123 -8.42 6.78 -11.16
N TYR A 124 -9.75 6.71 -11.42
CA TYR A 124 -10.67 7.79 -11.09
C TYR A 124 -10.71 8.13 -9.58
N VAL A 125 -10.79 7.10 -8.71
CA VAL A 125 -10.81 7.32 -7.26
C VAL A 125 -9.51 7.93 -6.78
N GLN A 126 -8.38 7.43 -7.27
CA GLN A 126 -7.05 7.94 -6.94
C GLN A 126 -6.87 9.39 -7.42
N ASN A 127 -7.45 9.71 -8.58
CA ASN A 127 -7.44 11.09 -9.07
C ASN A 127 -8.19 12.03 -8.14
N ASN A 128 -9.36 11.65 -7.62
CA ASN A 128 -10.10 12.49 -6.66
C ASN A 128 -9.28 12.75 -5.39
N VAL A 129 -8.55 11.74 -4.90
CA VAL A 129 -7.65 11.90 -3.75
C VAL A 129 -6.53 12.90 -4.07
N VAL A 130 -5.95 12.82 -5.25
CA VAL A 130 -4.91 13.76 -5.71
C VAL A 130 -5.46 15.18 -5.84
N GLN A 131 -6.66 15.38 -6.38
CA GLN A 131 -7.26 16.70 -6.47
C GLN A 131 -7.52 17.32 -5.08
N GLU A 132 -7.94 16.52 -4.11
CA GLU A 132 -8.09 16.98 -2.74
C GLU A 132 -6.75 17.31 -2.08
N LEU A 133 -5.72 16.49 -2.32
CA LEU A 133 -4.36 16.79 -1.88
C LEU A 133 -3.89 18.14 -2.40
N LYS A 134 -4.04 18.41 -3.69
CA LYS A 134 -3.70 19.70 -4.30
C LYS A 134 -4.44 20.86 -3.66
N ARG A 135 -5.75 20.69 -3.41
CA ARG A 135 -6.58 21.70 -2.76
C ARG A 135 -6.07 22.05 -1.36
N LEU A 136 -5.67 21.03 -0.58
CA LEU A 136 -5.15 21.24 0.78
C LEU A 136 -3.80 21.94 0.75
N PHE A 137 -2.86 21.50 -0.06
CA PHE A 137 -1.53 22.08 -0.14
C PHE A 137 -1.52 23.50 -0.73
N PHE A 138 -2.55 23.85 -1.53
CA PHE A 138 -2.69 25.19 -2.06
C PHE A 138 -2.83 26.25 -0.96
N TYR A 139 -3.45 25.92 0.18
CA TYR A 139 -3.55 26.84 1.33
C TYR A 139 -2.19 27.13 1.98
N ASP A 140 -1.23 26.24 1.82
CA ASP A 140 0.15 26.40 2.30
C ASP A 140 1.08 26.98 1.22
N ASN A 141 0.52 27.53 0.13
CA ASN A 141 1.24 28.05 -1.04
C ASN A 141 2.10 27.01 -1.77
N ILE A 142 1.81 25.72 -1.63
CA ILE A 142 2.46 24.63 -2.34
C ILE A 142 1.65 24.30 -3.57
N LEU A 143 2.23 24.55 -4.76
CA LEU A 143 1.60 24.25 -6.04
C LEU A 143 1.97 22.84 -6.49
N ILE A 144 0.96 22.06 -6.83
CA ILE A 144 1.11 20.70 -7.33
C ILE A 144 0.49 20.59 -8.72
N TYR A 145 1.28 20.11 -9.68
CA TYR A 145 0.91 20.00 -11.09
C TYR A 145 0.42 18.60 -11.43
N ASP A 146 -0.69 18.48 -12.15
CA ASP A 146 -1.18 17.21 -12.66
C ASP A 146 -0.40 16.76 -13.88
N VAL A 147 -0.15 15.46 -13.94
CA VAL A 147 0.25 14.77 -15.15
C VAL A 147 -0.87 13.83 -15.56
N PRO A 148 -1.84 14.27 -16.39
CA PRO A 148 -3.12 13.58 -16.57
C PRO A 148 -3.02 12.29 -17.39
N ALA A 149 -2.04 12.17 -18.27
CA ALA A 149 -1.90 11.01 -19.12
C ALA A 149 -0.44 10.56 -19.30
N ARG A 150 -0.29 9.33 -19.82
CA ARG A 150 1.00 8.70 -20.06
C ARG A 150 1.84 9.44 -21.11
N GLU A 151 1.19 10.04 -22.10
CA GLU A 151 1.85 10.76 -23.18
C GLU A 151 2.48 12.06 -22.68
N GLU A 152 1.78 12.83 -21.85
CA GLU A 152 2.30 14.06 -21.24
C GLU A 152 3.47 13.76 -20.33
N PHE A 153 3.40 12.65 -19.59
CA PHE A 153 4.51 12.23 -18.75
C PHE A 153 5.79 11.96 -19.57
N ARG A 154 5.70 11.24 -20.68
CA ARG A 154 6.86 10.95 -21.54
C ARG A 154 7.54 12.22 -22.07
N ASN A 155 6.76 13.25 -22.34
CA ASN A 155 7.29 14.55 -22.74
C ASN A 155 7.89 15.30 -21.55
N LEU A 156 7.19 15.33 -20.43
CA LEU A 156 7.60 16.04 -19.23
C LEU A 156 8.93 15.52 -18.67
N VAL A 157 9.16 14.21 -18.73
CA VAL A 157 10.35 13.57 -18.15
C VAL A 157 11.67 14.16 -18.63
N HIS A 158 11.72 14.73 -19.84
CA HIS A 158 12.91 15.38 -20.38
C HIS A 158 13.26 16.71 -19.69
N PHE A 159 12.29 17.33 -19.05
CA PHE A 159 12.43 18.63 -18.36
C PHE A 159 12.49 18.50 -16.82
N LEU A 160 12.40 17.27 -16.33
CA LEU A 160 12.49 17.01 -14.88
C LEU A 160 13.94 16.99 -14.43
N THR A 161 14.14 17.45 -13.20
CA THR A 161 15.42 17.44 -12.49
C THR A 161 15.28 16.65 -11.17
N LYS A 162 16.40 16.34 -10.55
CA LYS A 162 16.41 15.67 -9.22
C LYS A 162 15.84 16.54 -8.09
N ASP A 163 15.63 17.83 -8.35
CA ASP A 163 15.03 18.78 -7.41
C ASP A 163 13.49 18.84 -7.58
N ASP A 164 12.93 18.09 -8.50
CA ASP A 164 11.49 17.91 -8.67
C ASP A 164 11.01 16.70 -7.85
N LEU A 165 9.75 16.71 -7.43
CA LEU A 165 9.13 15.63 -6.68
C LEU A 165 7.89 15.11 -7.42
N PHE A 166 7.71 13.78 -7.42
CA PHE A 166 6.44 13.18 -7.80
C PHE A 166 5.69 12.63 -6.60
N ILE A 167 4.36 12.76 -6.62
CA ILE A 167 3.45 12.08 -5.71
C ILE A 167 2.55 11.17 -6.56
N ILE A 168 2.66 9.86 -6.37
CA ILE A 168 1.95 8.86 -7.19
C ILE A 168 0.97 8.11 -6.32
N VAL A 169 -0.31 8.16 -6.67
CA VAL A 169 -1.37 7.43 -5.97
C VAL A 169 -1.87 6.29 -6.86
N SER A 170 -1.61 5.06 -6.43
CA SER A 170 -2.00 3.86 -7.17
C SER A 170 -2.45 2.76 -6.21
N PHE A 171 -3.64 2.19 -6.45
CA PHE A 171 -4.15 1.15 -5.56
C PHE A 171 -3.28 -0.11 -5.58
N SER A 172 -2.98 -0.66 -6.75
CA SER A 172 -2.17 -1.87 -6.87
C SER A 172 -0.66 -1.62 -6.89
N GLY A 173 -0.23 -0.44 -7.37
CA GLY A 173 1.17 -0.15 -7.65
C GLY A 173 1.77 -0.93 -8.84
N GLU A 174 0.92 -1.62 -9.63
CA GLU A 174 1.34 -2.58 -10.66
C GLU A 174 0.82 -2.24 -12.07
N SER A 175 0.06 -1.14 -12.24
CA SER A 175 -0.40 -0.81 -13.58
C SER A 175 0.79 -0.43 -14.50
N PRO A 176 0.77 -0.82 -15.80
CA PRO A 176 1.91 -0.58 -16.70
C PRO A 176 2.35 0.88 -16.76
N ALA A 177 1.42 1.83 -16.73
CA ALA A 177 1.75 3.25 -16.76
C ALA A 177 2.46 3.70 -15.47
N VAL A 178 2.04 3.19 -14.32
CA VAL A 178 2.61 3.53 -13.01
C VAL A 178 4.00 2.92 -12.84
N THR A 179 4.19 1.67 -13.25
CA THR A 179 5.50 1.00 -13.15
C THR A 179 6.51 1.61 -14.13
N GLU A 180 6.09 1.95 -15.37
CA GLU A 180 6.91 2.67 -16.31
C GLU A 180 7.38 4.03 -15.75
N LEU A 181 6.43 4.80 -15.19
CA LEU A 181 6.73 6.07 -14.52
C LEU A 181 7.72 5.89 -13.37
N GLY A 182 7.49 4.93 -12.49
CA GLY A 182 8.39 4.63 -11.36
C GLY A 182 9.80 4.28 -11.81
N HIS A 183 9.95 3.44 -12.83
CA HIS A 183 11.26 3.11 -13.40
C HIS A 183 11.97 4.32 -14.01
N LEU A 184 11.24 5.16 -14.74
CA LEU A 184 11.82 6.36 -15.35
C LEU A 184 12.27 7.39 -14.31
N LEU A 185 11.47 7.62 -13.27
CA LEU A 185 11.85 8.51 -12.17
C LEU A 185 13.09 7.96 -11.43
N LYS A 186 13.10 6.67 -11.12
CA LYS A 186 14.22 6.01 -10.46
C LYS A 186 15.50 6.07 -11.29
N ALA A 187 15.42 5.82 -12.58
CA ALA A 187 16.59 5.86 -13.49
C ALA A 187 17.20 7.27 -13.65
N ARG A 188 16.46 8.31 -13.28
CA ARG A 188 16.90 9.71 -13.33
C ARG A 188 17.18 10.32 -11.96
N ASP A 189 17.16 9.52 -10.90
CA ASP A 189 17.31 9.96 -9.52
C ASP A 189 16.31 11.07 -9.10
N ILE A 190 15.10 11.05 -9.72
CA ILE A 190 14.02 11.97 -9.36
C ILE A 190 13.26 11.35 -8.20
N PRO A 191 13.21 12.01 -7.02
CA PRO A 191 12.53 11.48 -5.87
C PRO A 191 11.01 11.40 -6.10
N PHE A 192 10.38 10.35 -5.57
CA PHE A 192 8.93 10.28 -5.55
C PHE A 192 8.38 9.58 -4.33
N ILE A 193 7.21 10.08 -3.90
CA ILE A 193 6.39 9.51 -2.86
C ILE A 193 5.30 8.68 -3.53
N SER A 194 5.07 7.46 -3.05
CA SER A 194 3.96 6.64 -3.52
C SER A 194 2.99 6.31 -2.41
N VAL A 195 1.71 6.21 -2.76
CA VAL A 195 0.64 5.74 -1.89
C VAL A 195 0.02 4.52 -2.55
N THR A 196 0.15 3.35 -1.91
CA THR A 196 -0.30 2.09 -2.46
C THR A 196 -1.05 1.27 -1.43
N ARG A 197 -1.82 0.26 -1.88
CA ARG A 197 -2.38 -0.73 -0.99
C ARG A 197 -1.25 -1.50 -0.29
N LEU A 198 -1.50 -1.91 0.97
CA LEU A 198 -0.58 -2.75 1.76
C LEU A 198 -0.41 -4.13 1.11
N GLN A 199 0.53 -4.21 0.20
CA GLN A 199 1.01 -5.42 -0.45
C GLN A 199 2.37 -5.13 -1.10
N ASP A 200 3.15 -6.17 -1.36
CA ASP A 200 4.33 -6.03 -2.19
C ASP A 200 3.94 -5.57 -3.59
N ASN A 201 4.57 -4.49 -4.06
CA ASN A 201 4.30 -3.96 -5.39
C ASN A 201 5.51 -3.19 -5.94
N THR A 202 5.59 -3.16 -7.26
CA THR A 202 6.72 -2.56 -7.99
C THR A 202 6.88 -1.07 -7.67
N LEU A 203 5.79 -0.30 -7.66
CA LEU A 203 5.87 1.14 -7.40
C LEU A 203 6.45 1.45 -6.02
N ALA A 204 6.00 0.73 -4.98
CA ALA A 204 6.48 0.90 -3.62
C ALA A 204 7.98 0.59 -3.50
N SER A 205 8.46 -0.45 -4.19
CA SER A 205 9.88 -0.84 -4.18
C SER A 205 10.80 0.16 -4.87
N LEU A 206 10.28 0.94 -5.81
CA LEU A 206 11.03 1.96 -6.56
C LEU A 206 11.01 3.31 -5.86
N SER A 207 9.99 3.61 -5.05
CA SER A 207 9.76 4.92 -4.47
C SER A 207 10.79 5.31 -3.41
N THR A 208 10.99 6.62 -3.25
CA THR A 208 11.83 7.18 -2.18
C THR A 208 11.16 7.02 -0.82
N VAL A 209 9.83 7.20 -0.79
CA VAL A 209 8.96 6.97 0.36
C VAL A 209 7.68 6.33 -0.14
N ASN A 210 7.19 5.28 0.54
CA ASN A 210 5.88 4.72 0.27
C ASN A 210 5.00 4.71 1.51
N PHE A 211 3.75 5.15 1.35
CA PHE A 211 2.71 4.98 2.35
C PHE A 211 1.78 3.85 1.93
N TYR A 212 1.64 2.87 2.81
CA TYR A 212 0.71 1.79 2.60
C TYR A 212 -0.67 2.12 3.20
N ILE A 213 -1.71 1.91 2.40
CA ILE A 213 -3.09 2.00 2.85
C ILE A 213 -3.72 0.62 2.92
N SER A 214 -4.52 0.38 3.96
CA SER A 214 -5.33 -0.83 4.11
C SER A 214 -6.80 -0.44 3.97
N PRO A 215 -7.37 -0.48 2.75
CA PRO A 215 -8.77 -0.14 2.56
C PRO A 215 -9.66 -1.15 3.28
N GLY A 216 -10.65 -0.65 4.01
CA GLY A 216 -11.69 -1.49 4.61
C GLY A 216 -12.45 -2.27 3.53
N GLN A 217 -12.72 -3.53 3.79
CA GLN A 217 -13.64 -4.30 2.97
C GLN A 217 -15.03 -4.17 3.58
N PHE A 218 -15.89 -3.38 2.94
CA PHE A 218 -17.30 -3.37 3.27
C PHE A 218 -18.02 -4.47 2.48
N PRO A 219 -18.92 -5.26 3.10
CA PRO A 219 -19.72 -6.20 2.36
C PRO A 219 -20.55 -5.41 1.32
N THR A 220 -20.35 -5.70 0.04
CA THR A 220 -21.22 -5.19 -1.01
C THR A 220 -22.53 -5.94 -0.93
N LEU A 221 -23.65 -5.22 -0.78
CA LEU A 221 -24.96 -5.77 -1.03
C LEU A 221 -25.01 -6.24 -2.49
N ARG A 222 -25.21 -7.54 -2.68
CA ARG A 222 -25.64 -8.11 -3.96
C ARG A 222 -27.15 -8.17 -4.02
#